data_bbd9c84575097208bcc799916374de2b
#
_entry.id   bbd9c84575097208bcc799916374de2b
#
_cell.length_a   1.000
_cell.length_b   1.000
_cell.length_c   1.000
_cell.angle_alpha   90.00
_cell.angle_beta   90.00
_cell.angle_gamma   90.00
#
_symmetry.space_group_name_H-M   'P 1'
#
loop_
_entity.id
_entity.type
_entity.pdbx_description
1 polymer ?
#
loop_
_entity_poly.entity_id
_entity_poly.type
_entity_poly.pdbx_seq_one_letter_code
_entity_poly.pdbx_strand_id
1 'polypeptide(L)'
;MSPAIVGGIVAVVVVLLGALSWVVVRMRRVVKIETPEEAADAAQAQLAGFAVAGAVVGADGRGALAVADDGRVAAVKRIGKRLAVREVSWRTVRATREGILVETGDRALGAVMLAQVDVLDIRRLAPKGVRV
;
A
#
# COMPACT_ATOMS: atom_id res chain seq x y z
N MET A 1 -43.14 30.70 -0.97
CA MET A 1 -42.13 30.02 -0.14
C MET A 1 -41.58 30.99 0.88
N SER A 2 -41.54 30.60 2.14
CA SER A 2 -40.87 31.42 3.15
C SER A 2 -39.33 31.29 3.02
N PRO A 3 -38.55 32.35 3.32
CA PRO A 3 -37.10 32.27 3.24
C PRO A 3 -36.48 31.19 4.16
N ALA A 4 -37.14 30.85 5.25
CA ALA A 4 -36.68 29.80 6.18
C ALA A 4 -36.70 28.40 5.56
N ILE A 5 -37.68 28.09 4.70
CA ILE A 5 -37.79 26.80 4.00
C ILE A 5 -36.68 26.67 2.97
N VAL A 6 -36.40 27.72 2.21
CA VAL A 6 -35.33 27.74 1.21
C VAL A 6 -33.95 27.55 1.87
N GLY A 7 -33.70 28.23 2.98
CA GLY A 7 -32.48 28.09 3.76
C GLY A 7 -32.27 26.67 4.31
N GLY A 8 -33.35 26.03 4.80
CA GLY A 8 -33.30 24.64 5.28
C GLY A 8 -32.95 23.63 4.19
N ILE A 9 -33.52 23.78 2.99
CA ILE A 9 -33.24 22.90 1.84
C ILE A 9 -31.76 23.03 1.41
N VAL A 10 -31.22 24.24 1.32
CA VAL A 10 -29.83 24.50 0.96
C VAL A 10 -28.89 23.88 1.99
N ALA A 11 -29.17 24.00 3.28
CA ALA A 11 -28.34 23.42 4.34
C ALA A 11 -28.28 21.89 4.25
N VAL A 12 -29.42 21.22 3.98
CA VAL A 12 -29.49 19.76 3.82
C VAL A 12 -28.69 19.31 2.61
N VAL A 13 -28.75 19.99 1.48
CA VAL A 13 -28.01 19.68 0.26
C VAL A 13 -26.50 19.79 0.52
N VAL A 14 -26.04 20.83 1.21
CA VAL A 14 -24.61 21.03 1.55
C VAL A 14 -24.11 19.90 2.45
N VAL A 15 -24.88 19.49 3.45
CA VAL A 15 -24.52 18.37 4.34
C VAL A 15 -24.41 17.06 3.57
N LEU A 16 -25.34 16.76 2.66
CA LEU A 16 -25.31 15.55 1.83
C LEU A 16 -24.10 15.53 0.90
N LEU A 17 -23.76 16.63 0.25
CA LEU A 17 -22.58 16.74 -0.61
C LEU A 17 -21.29 16.59 0.19
N GLY A 18 -21.20 17.15 1.37
CA GLY A 18 -20.06 16.98 2.27
C GLY A 18 -19.87 15.53 2.71
N ALA A 19 -20.96 14.85 3.08
CA ALA A 19 -20.92 13.43 3.46
C ALA A 19 -20.50 12.54 2.30
N LEU A 20 -21.02 12.77 1.09
CA LEU A 20 -20.61 12.05 -0.12
C LEU A 20 -19.13 12.25 -0.43
N SER A 21 -18.62 13.47 -0.36
CA SER A 21 -17.21 13.77 -0.58
C SER A 21 -16.32 13.05 0.43
N TRP A 22 -16.72 13.03 1.70
CA TRP A 22 -15.98 12.32 2.75
C TRP A 22 -15.95 10.81 2.52
N VAL A 23 -17.07 10.20 2.14
CA VAL A 23 -17.16 8.77 1.82
C VAL A 23 -16.28 8.44 0.63
N VAL A 24 -16.28 9.23 -0.45
CA VAL A 24 -15.43 9.02 -1.63
C VAL A 24 -13.96 9.12 -1.25
N VAL A 25 -13.54 10.09 -0.47
CA VAL A 25 -12.16 10.23 0.01
C VAL A 25 -11.75 9.03 0.86
N ARG A 26 -12.62 8.58 1.76
CA ARG A 26 -12.39 7.41 2.58
C ARG A 26 -12.28 6.12 1.75
N MET A 27 -13.12 5.94 0.74
CA MET A 27 -13.04 4.81 -0.19
C MET A 27 -11.73 4.81 -0.98
N ARG A 28 -11.26 5.96 -1.43
CA ARG A 28 -9.97 6.09 -2.12
C ARG A 28 -8.81 5.72 -1.21
N ARG A 29 -8.86 6.05 0.08
CA ARG A 29 -7.84 5.66 1.07
C ARG A 29 -7.76 4.15 1.25
N VAL A 30 -8.89 3.45 1.21
CA VAL A 30 -8.93 1.97 1.30
C VAL A 30 -8.36 1.32 0.05
N VAL A 31 -8.33 2.02 -1.09
CA VAL A 31 -7.95 1.49 -2.40
C VAL A 31 -6.44 1.61 -2.67
N LYS A 32 -5.71 2.47 -1.93
CA LYS A 32 -4.26 2.66 -2.09
C LYS A 32 -3.53 2.36 -0.78
N ILE A 33 -2.31 1.84 -0.90
CA ILE A 33 -1.38 1.79 0.22
C ILE A 33 -0.83 3.21 0.38
N GLU A 34 -1.23 3.93 1.40
CA GLU A 34 -0.83 5.32 1.61
C GLU A 34 0.43 5.46 2.46
N THR A 35 0.62 4.54 3.41
CA THR A 35 1.73 4.62 4.36
C THR A 35 2.47 3.29 4.47
N PRO A 36 3.78 3.32 4.81
CA PRO A 36 4.52 2.11 5.10
C PRO A 36 3.93 1.29 6.25
N GLU A 37 3.28 1.95 7.20
CA GLU A 37 2.63 1.31 8.35
C GLU A 37 1.47 0.41 7.93
N GLU A 38 0.70 0.80 6.93
CA GLU A 38 -0.37 -0.05 6.38
C GLU A 38 0.18 -1.34 5.78
N ALA A 39 1.28 -1.25 5.04
CA ALA A 39 1.96 -2.41 4.48
C ALA A 39 2.54 -3.30 5.59
N ALA A 40 3.15 -2.69 6.61
CA ALA A 40 3.70 -3.40 7.76
C ALA A 40 2.61 -4.15 8.53
N ASP A 41 1.49 -3.50 8.80
CA ASP A 41 0.36 -4.12 9.51
C ASP A 41 -0.22 -5.29 8.72
N ALA A 42 -0.36 -5.15 7.40
CA ALA A 42 -0.84 -6.22 6.55
C ALA A 42 0.11 -7.43 6.56
N ALA A 43 1.42 -7.19 6.48
CA ALA A 43 2.42 -8.25 6.53
C ALA A 43 2.40 -8.99 7.86
N GLN A 44 2.35 -8.27 8.97
CA GLN A 44 2.28 -8.87 10.32
C GLN A 44 1.00 -9.65 10.55
N ALA A 45 -0.12 -9.20 9.98
CA ALA A 45 -1.41 -9.87 10.12
C ALA A 45 -1.48 -11.18 9.31
N GLN A 46 -0.85 -11.24 8.14
CA GLN A 46 -0.97 -12.37 7.22
C GLN A 46 0.17 -13.37 7.31
N LEU A 47 1.35 -12.97 7.77
CA LEU A 47 2.52 -13.83 7.88
C LEU A 47 2.87 -14.09 9.35
N ALA A 48 2.86 -15.37 9.73
CA ALA A 48 3.18 -15.77 11.11
C ALA A 48 4.66 -15.46 11.45
N GLY A 49 4.88 -14.84 12.61
CA GLY A 49 6.21 -14.51 13.07
C GLY A 49 6.94 -13.44 12.27
N PHE A 50 6.23 -12.69 11.46
CA PHE A 50 6.83 -11.62 10.64
C PHE A 50 6.76 -10.29 11.41
N ALA A 51 7.87 -9.94 12.06
CA ALA A 51 8.02 -8.67 12.77
C ALA A 51 8.67 -7.65 11.83
N VAL A 52 7.93 -6.65 11.38
CA VAL A 52 8.39 -5.70 10.39
C VAL A 52 9.39 -4.70 10.98
N ALA A 53 10.59 -4.65 10.40
CA ALA A 53 11.60 -3.64 10.71
C ALA A 53 11.45 -2.38 9.87
N GLY A 54 10.96 -2.52 8.64
CA GLY A 54 10.74 -1.39 7.74
C GLY A 54 9.90 -1.78 6.54
N ALA A 55 9.34 -0.78 5.88
CA ALA A 55 8.54 -0.97 4.68
C ALA A 55 8.70 0.22 3.73
N VAL A 56 8.54 -0.05 2.43
CA VAL A 56 8.56 0.95 1.36
C VAL A 56 7.31 0.79 0.52
N VAL A 57 6.63 1.88 0.22
CA VAL A 57 5.43 1.90 -0.60
C VAL A 57 5.74 2.57 -1.95
N GLY A 58 5.28 1.97 -3.04
CA GLY A 58 5.37 2.58 -4.37
C GLY A 58 4.58 3.89 -4.45
N ALA A 59 5.03 4.81 -5.30
CA ALA A 59 4.43 6.14 -5.42
C ALA A 59 2.96 6.10 -5.84
N ASP A 60 2.55 5.08 -6.59
CA ASP A 60 1.16 4.89 -7.02
C ASP A 60 0.28 4.16 -5.99
N GLY A 61 0.87 3.71 -4.89
CA GLY A 61 0.15 2.99 -3.82
C GLY A 61 -0.34 1.60 -4.20
N ARG A 62 0.11 1.03 -5.32
CA ARG A 62 -0.33 -0.29 -5.78
C ARG A 62 0.47 -1.44 -5.18
N GLY A 63 1.71 -1.19 -4.82
CA GLY A 63 2.60 -2.20 -4.28
C GLY A 63 3.48 -1.65 -3.18
N ALA A 64 3.92 -2.54 -2.30
CA ALA A 64 4.83 -2.24 -1.21
C ALA A 64 5.73 -3.44 -0.92
N LEU A 65 6.81 -3.17 -0.20
CA LEU A 65 7.73 -4.19 0.26
C LEU A 65 7.93 -4.01 1.76
N ALA A 66 7.78 -5.07 2.53
CA ALA A 66 8.01 -5.08 3.97
C ALA A 66 9.18 -6.00 4.29
N VAL A 67 10.07 -5.55 5.18
CA VAL A 67 11.25 -6.30 5.59
C VAL A 67 11.14 -6.59 7.09
N ALA A 68 11.33 -7.86 7.45
CA ALA A 68 11.28 -8.29 8.85
C ALA A 68 12.64 -8.12 9.54
N ASP A 69 12.62 -8.14 10.88
CA ASP A 69 13.82 -8.05 11.71
C ASP A 69 14.83 -9.17 11.42
N ASP A 70 14.35 -10.36 11.04
CA ASP A 70 15.18 -11.52 10.70
C ASP A 70 15.69 -11.51 9.24
N GLY A 71 15.37 -10.48 8.48
CA GLY A 71 15.82 -10.32 7.10
C GLY A 71 14.87 -10.88 6.03
N ARG A 72 13.76 -11.51 6.41
CA ARG A 72 12.74 -11.94 5.45
C ARG A 72 12.09 -10.73 4.79
N VAL A 73 11.63 -10.92 3.56
CA VAL A 73 10.99 -9.86 2.78
C VAL A 73 9.64 -10.35 2.26
N ALA A 74 8.66 -9.47 2.29
CA ALA A 74 7.33 -9.75 1.79
C ALA A 74 6.88 -8.68 0.80
N ALA A 75 6.25 -9.10 -0.28
CA ALA A 75 5.59 -8.22 -1.22
C ALA A 75 4.14 -8.01 -0.78
N VAL A 76 3.69 -6.78 -0.82
CA VAL A 76 2.32 -6.39 -0.52
C VAL A 76 1.72 -5.79 -1.78
N LYS A 77 0.59 -6.30 -2.21
CA LYS A 77 -0.11 -5.82 -3.41
C LYS A 77 -1.56 -5.53 -3.08
N ARG A 78 -2.05 -4.43 -3.59
CA ARG A 78 -3.47 -4.13 -3.52
C ARG A 78 -4.23 -4.99 -4.52
N ILE A 79 -5.20 -5.76 -4.03
CA ILE A 79 -6.13 -6.52 -4.86
C ILE A 79 -7.55 -6.10 -4.48
N GLY A 80 -8.20 -5.31 -5.32
CA GLY A 80 -9.50 -4.75 -5.01
C GLY A 80 -9.45 -3.83 -3.78
N LYS A 81 -10.17 -4.19 -2.73
CA LYS A 81 -10.26 -3.40 -1.49
C LYS A 81 -9.33 -3.89 -0.37
N ARG A 82 -8.53 -4.91 -0.62
CA ARG A 82 -7.67 -5.51 0.41
C ARG A 82 -6.22 -5.59 -0.04
N LEU A 83 -5.34 -5.76 0.93
CA LEU A 83 -3.91 -5.97 0.70
C LEU A 83 -3.60 -7.46 0.78
N ALA A 84 -3.02 -8.00 -0.27
CA ALA A 84 -2.52 -9.36 -0.32
C ALA A 84 -1.02 -9.34 -0.02
N VAL A 85 -0.56 -10.23 0.84
CA VAL A 85 0.83 -10.32 1.27
C VAL A 85 1.39 -11.69 0.90
N ARG A 86 2.60 -11.70 0.36
CA ARG A 86 3.32 -12.93 0.04
C ARG A 86 4.78 -12.77 0.39
N GLU A 87 5.32 -13.69 1.18
CA GLU A 87 6.76 -13.75 1.43
C GLU A 87 7.48 -14.09 0.12
N VAL A 88 8.55 -13.36 -0.17
CA VAL A 88 9.35 -13.51 -1.38
C VAL A 88 10.82 -13.62 -1.04
N SER A 89 11.63 -14.07 -2.02
CA SER A 89 13.08 -14.09 -1.90
C SER A 89 13.65 -12.76 -2.39
N TRP A 90 14.73 -12.29 -1.77
CA TRP A 90 15.47 -11.12 -2.25
C TRP A 90 15.93 -11.26 -3.71
N ARG A 91 16.10 -12.50 -4.19
CA ARG A 91 16.48 -12.77 -5.59
C ARG A 91 15.42 -12.34 -6.60
N THR A 92 14.16 -12.22 -6.17
CA THR A 92 13.06 -11.82 -7.03
C THR A 92 12.82 -10.31 -7.04
N VAL A 93 13.58 -9.56 -6.24
CA VAL A 93 13.50 -8.10 -6.17
C VAL A 93 14.48 -7.50 -7.18
N ARG A 94 13.96 -6.76 -8.16
CA ARG A 94 14.77 -6.17 -9.24
C ARG A 94 14.52 -4.68 -9.39
N ALA A 95 15.59 -3.93 -9.63
CA ALA A 95 15.50 -2.52 -9.98
C ALA A 95 15.19 -2.37 -11.47
N THR A 96 14.21 -1.54 -11.80
CA THR A 96 13.85 -1.16 -13.18
C THR A 96 13.81 0.36 -13.30
N ARG A 97 13.62 0.86 -14.52
CA ARG A 97 13.48 2.30 -14.74
C ARG A 97 12.22 2.89 -14.10
N GLU A 98 11.15 2.11 -14.02
CA GLU A 98 9.89 2.53 -13.44
C GLU A 98 9.86 2.40 -11.92
N GLY A 99 10.77 1.63 -11.34
CA GLY A 99 10.81 1.37 -9.89
C GLY A 99 11.36 -0.01 -9.56
N ILE A 100 10.87 -0.60 -8.50
CA ILE A 100 11.27 -1.93 -8.05
C ILE A 100 10.22 -2.95 -8.45
N LEU A 101 10.64 -3.97 -9.20
CA LEU A 101 9.78 -5.08 -9.61
C LEU A 101 10.05 -6.30 -8.75
N VAL A 102 9.00 -6.89 -8.20
CA VAL A 102 9.06 -8.09 -7.38
C VAL A 102 8.20 -9.17 -8.01
N GLU A 103 8.81 -10.29 -8.38
CA GLU A 103 8.09 -11.47 -8.87
C GLU A 103 7.73 -12.36 -7.69
N THR A 104 6.44 -12.53 -7.40
CA THR A 104 5.99 -13.28 -6.23
C THR A 104 5.96 -14.79 -6.44
N GLY A 105 5.94 -15.24 -7.70
CA GLY A 105 5.73 -16.65 -8.03
C GLY A 105 4.31 -17.14 -7.80
N ASP A 106 3.41 -16.28 -7.33
CA ASP A 106 2.01 -16.59 -7.10
C ASP A 106 1.17 -16.11 -8.29
N ARG A 107 0.35 -16.99 -8.85
CA ARG A 107 -0.52 -16.65 -9.99
C ARG A 107 -1.54 -15.56 -9.66
N ALA A 108 -2.03 -15.53 -8.42
CA ALA A 108 -3.03 -14.55 -7.99
C ALA A 108 -2.43 -13.15 -7.81
N LEU A 109 -1.20 -13.06 -7.28
CA LEU A 109 -0.50 -11.78 -7.12
C LEU A 109 0.28 -11.37 -8.37
N GLY A 110 0.88 -12.31 -9.07
CA GLY A 110 1.75 -12.01 -10.20
C GLY A 110 2.96 -11.20 -9.77
N ALA A 111 3.34 -10.21 -10.57
CA ALA A 111 4.41 -9.28 -10.25
C ALA A 111 3.87 -8.07 -9.49
N VAL A 112 4.67 -7.57 -8.55
CA VAL A 112 4.36 -6.35 -7.78
C VAL A 112 5.36 -5.28 -8.20
N MET A 113 4.86 -4.11 -8.65
CA MET A 113 5.68 -2.97 -9.02
C MET A 113 5.57 -1.88 -7.96
N LEU A 114 6.70 -1.49 -7.40
CA LEU A 114 6.82 -0.33 -6.53
C LEU A 114 7.27 0.85 -7.38
N ALA A 115 6.31 1.64 -7.87
CA ALA A 115 6.59 2.75 -8.78
C ALA A 115 7.47 3.82 -8.12
N GLN A 116 8.44 4.32 -8.87
CA GLN A 116 9.34 5.41 -8.46
C GLN A 116 10.16 5.14 -7.18
N VAL A 117 10.32 3.88 -6.80
CA VAL A 117 11.17 3.48 -5.67
C VAL A 117 12.58 3.19 -6.21
N ASP A 118 13.59 3.80 -5.58
CA ASP A 118 14.98 3.62 -5.94
C ASP A 118 15.54 2.36 -5.25
N VAL A 119 16.51 1.73 -5.89
CA VAL A 119 17.25 0.61 -5.33
C VAL A 119 17.93 0.97 -3.99
N LEU A 120 18.32 2.22 -3.79
CA LEU A 120 18.90 2.69 -2.53
C LEU A 120 17.91 2.62 -1.36
N ASP A 121 16.63 2.88 -1.61
CA ASP A 121 15.61 2.76 -0.58
C ASP A 121 15.45 1.31 -0.12
N ILE A 122 15.56 0.36 -1.04
CA ILE A 122 15.50 -1.07 -0.74
C ILE A 122 16.76 -1.53 -0.01
N ARG A 123 17.94 -1.07 -0.42
CA ARG A 123 19.22 -1.41 0.23
C ARG A 123 19.26 -1.00 1.69
N ARG A 124 18.64 0.11 2.04
CA ARG A 124 18.54 0.58 3.44
C ARG A 124 17.74 -0.38 4.32
N LEU A 125 16.77 -1.09 3.74
CA LEU A 125 15.94 -2.05 4.45
C LEU A 125 16.55 -3.45 4.43
N ALA A 126 17.31 -3.78 3.40
CA ALA A 126 17.90 -5.12 3.23
C ALA A 126 18.95 -5.41 4.30
N PRO A 127 19.05 -6.65 4.79
CA PRO A 127 20.12 -7.05 5.69
C PRO A 127 21.49 -6.91 5.03
N LYS A 128 22.53 -6.73 5.84
CA LYS A 128 23.92 -6.68 5.33
C LYS A 128 24.26 -7.97 4.58
N GLY A 129 24.87 -7.83 3.40
CA GLY A 129 25.26 -8.95 2.56
C GLY A 129 24.23 -9.37 1.52
N VAL A 130 23.02 -8.79 1.53
CA VAL A 130 22.01 -9.01 0.50
C VAL A 130 22.24 -8.04 -0.65
N ARG A 131 22.30 -8.56 -1.89
CA ARG A 131 22.36 -7.75 -3.11
C ARG A 131 20.95 -7.57 -3.69
N VAL A 132 20.62 -6.36 -3.98
CA VAL A 132 19.35 -5.99 -4.62
C VAL A 132 19.63 -5.34 -5.97
#